data_5e4c2fe59d1665adcf43af98b845417d
#
_entry.id   5e4c2fe59d1665adcf43af98b845417d
#
_cell.length_a   1.000
_cell.length_b   1.000
_cell.length_c   1.000
_cell.angle_alpha   90.00
_cell.angle_beta   90.00
_cell.angle_gamma   90.00
#
_symmetry.space_group_name_H-M   'P 1'
#
loop_
_entity.id
_entity.type
_entity.pdbx_description
1 polymer ?
#
loop_
_entity_poly.entity_id
_entity_poly.type
_entity_poly.pdbx_seq_one_letter_code
_entity_poly.pdbx_strand_id
1 'polypeptide(L)'
;MRRTKPPVGWEHVKNCFPVPNELLDFDLPGGSIAVYIFLLRHADRRTGQCHPSTATMAKNLHYCRNTVASYVRLLEERGLIVTEHTKIITKNGIKKNGSLLYTIIPLQEVMEHHYEQQFNALERTTERRK
;
A
#
# COMPACT_ATOMS: atom_id res chain seq x y z
N MET A 1 -7.53 -20.22 31.70
CA MET A 1 -6.19 -20.21 31.12
C MET A 1 -5.49 -18.91 31.48
N ARG A 2 -4.34 -19.04 32.08
CA ARG A 2 -3.57 -17.86 32.46
C ARG A 2 -2.93 -17.25 31.22
N ARG A 3 -3.15 -15.99 31.04
CA ARG A 3 -2.49 -15.28 29.95
C ARG A 3 -1.03 -15.09 30.31
N THR A 4 -0.16 -15.62 29.48
CA THR A 4 1.27 -15.45 29.67
C THR A 4 1.68 -14.06 29.15
N LYS A 5 2.81 -13.59 29.65
CA LYS A 5 3.40 -12.37 29.10
C LYS A 5 3.73 -12.60 27.64
N PRO A 6 3.67 -11.54 26.80
CA PRO A 6 4.08 -11.69 25.41
C PRO A 6 5.52 -12.21 25.33
N PRO A 7 5.90 -12.84 24.21
CA PRO A 7 7.26 -13.33 24.03
C PRO A 7 8.29 -12.26 24.34
N VAL A 8 9.42 -12.70 24.87
CA VAL A 8 10.53 -11.80 25.20
C VAL A 8 10.86 -10.96 23.96
N GLY A 9 10.90 -9.66 24.14
CA GLY A 9 11.22 -8.73 23.07
C GLY A 9 10.05 -7.90 22.54
N TRP A 10 8.79 -8.28 22.84
CA TRP A 10 7.66 -7.47 22.37
C TRP A 10 7.70 -6.05 22.94
N GLU A 11 8.01 -5.92 24.22
CA GLU A 11 8.09 -4.63 24.89
C GLU A 11 9.33 -3.85 24.49
N HIS A 12 10.35 -4.55 24.00
CA HIS A 12 11.63 -3.99 23.62
C HIS A 12 11.88 -3.99 22.12
N VAL A 13 10.85 -4.28 21.33
CA VAL A 13 11.00 -4.27 19.86
C VAL A 13 11.26 -2.86 19.41
N LYS A 14 12.47 -2.63 18.90
CA LYS A 14 12.90 -1.36 18.35
C LYS A 14 13.04 -1.51 16.86
N ASN A 15 13.07 -0.37 16.18
CA ASN A 15 13.26 -0.35 14.73
C ASN A 15 12.17 -1.13 13.99
N CYS A 16 10.94 -0.87 14.37
CA CYS A 16 9.77 -1.44 13.72
C CYS A 16 8.85 -0.32 13.23
N PHE A 17 7.91 -0.68 12.38
CA PHE A 17 6.91 0.25 11.90
C PHE A 17 5.51 -0.35 12.04
N PRO A 18 4.50 0.48 12.28
CA PRO A 18 3.15 -0.04 12.45
C PRO A 18 2.54 -0.44 11.12
N VAL A 19 1.80 -1.56 11.13
CA VAL A 19 0.99 -1.99 9.99
C VAL A 19 -0.46 -1.97 10.45
N PRO A 20 -1.35 -1.28 9.71
CA PRO A 20 -2.76 -1.24 10.10
C PRO A 20 -3.40 -2.61 10.13
N ASN A 21 -4.19 -2.88 11.15
CA ASN A 21 -4.89 -4.16 11.28
C ASN A 21 -5.83 -4.41 10.10
N GLU A 22 -6.42 -3.35 9.58
CA GLU A 22 -7.41 -3.40 8.50
C GLU A 22 -6.82 -3.87 7.17
N LEU A 23 -5.50 -3.88 7.05
CA LEU A 23 -4.84 -4.31 5.82
C LEU A 23 -5.24 -5.74 5.43
N LEU A 24 -5.42 -6.62 6.41
CA LEU A 24 -5.79 -8.01 6.16
C LEU A 24 -7.28 -8.17 5.87
N ASP A 25 -8.09 -7.15 6.11
CA ASP A 25 -9.52 -7.17 5.82
C ASP A 25 -9.82 -6.88 4.35
N PHE A 26 -8.85 -6.38 3.61
CA PHE A 26 -8.97 -6.24 2.16
C PHE A 26 -8.68 -7.57 1.50
N ASP A 27 -9.45 -7.89 0.47
CA ASP A 27 -9.27 -9.11 -0.30
C ASP A 27 -8.11 -8.91 -1.29
N LEU A 28 -6.89 -9.08 -0.79
CA LEU A 28 -5.68 -8.85 -1.57
C LEU A 28 -4.81 -10.11 -1.62
N PRO A 29 -4.19 -10.39 -2.79
CA PRO A 29 -3.17 -11.44 -2.86
C PRO A 29 -2.01 -11.14 -1.91
N GLY A 30 -1.40 -12.20 -1.36
CA GLY A 30 -0.29 -12.04 -0.41
C GLY A 30 0.86 -11.21 -0.94
N GLY A 31 1.17 -11.34 -2.24
CA GLY A 31 2.24 -10.55 -2.85
C GLY A 31 1.94 -9.05 -2.87
N SER A 32 0.69 -8.66 -3.08
CA SER A 32 0.32 -7.25 -3.04
C SER A 32 0.41 -6.69 -1.63
N ILE A 33 0.08 -7.51 -0.62
CA ILE A 33 0.25 -7.14 0.78
C ILE A 33 1.73 -6.92 1.08
N ALA A 34 2.61 -7.78 0.58
CA ALA A 34 4.05 -7.65 0.74
C ALA A 34 4.57 -6.35 0.12
N VAL A 35 4.10 -6.00 -1.07
CA VAL A 35 4.46 -4.75 -1.74
C VAL A 35 3.99 -3.55 -0.91
N TYR A 36 2.76 -3.60 -0.42
CA TYR A 36 2.22 -2.53 0.42
C TYR A 36 3.04 -2.33 1.69
N ILE A 37 3.41 -3.42 2.37
CA ILE A 37 4.24 -3.36 3.57
C ILE A 37 5.61 -2.76 3.26
N PHE A 38 6.21 -3.14 2.13
CA PHE A 38 7.48 -2.58 1.69
C PHE A 38 7.38 -1.05 1.50
N LEU A 39 6.33 -0.60 0.82
CA LEU A 39 6.09 0.83 0.62
C LEU A 39 5.87 1.56 1.94
N LEU A 40 5.11 0.95 2.83
CA LEU A 40 4.82 1.52 4.14
C LEU A 40 6.09 1.70 4.97
N ARG A 41 6.98 0.73 4.91
CA ARG A 41 8.27 0.81 5.61
C ARG A 41 9.11 1.98 5.12
N HIS A 42 9.11 2.22 3.81
CA HIS A 42 9.96 3.25 3.20
C HIS A 42 9.29 4.62 3.11
N ALA A 43 7.99 4.70 3.40
CA ALA A 43 7.27 5.96 3.32
C ALA A 43 7.69 6.93 4.42
N ASP A 44 7.76 8.21 4.07
CA ASP A 44 7.94 9.27 5.04
C ASP A 44 6.66 9.37 5.87
N ARG A 45 6.80 9.35 7.18
CA ARG A 45 5.65 9.42 8.10
C ARG A 45 4.87 10.73 8.01
N ARG A 46 5.51 11.79 7.56
CA ARG A 46 4.85 13.09 7.38
C ARG A 46 4.00 13.14 6.13
N THR A 47 4.55 12.65 5.02
CA THR A 47 3.93 12.82 3.71
C THR A 47 3.25 11.55 3.22
N GLY A 48 3.61 10.39 3.79
CA GLY A 48 3.16 9.10 3.31
C GLY A 48 3.72 8.73 1.95
N GLN A 49 4.82 9.34 1.54
CA GLN A 49 5.38 9.17 0.21
C GLN A 49 6.71 8.44 0.24
N CYS A 50 6.97 7.67 -0.80
CA CYS A 50 8.25 7.01 -1.04
C CYS A 50 8.43 6.80 -2.54
N HIS A 51 9.67 6.52 -2.95
CA HIS A 51 9.97 6.38 -4.37
C HIS A 51 10.98 5.26 -4.66
N PRO A 52 10.77 4.04 -4.13
CA PRO A 52 11.66 2.92 -4.43
C PRO A 52 11.51 2.53 -5.89
N SER A 53 12.62 2.07 -6.50
CA SER A 53 12.55 1.56 -7.87
C SER A 53 11.88 0.18 -7.89
N THR A 54 11.26 -0.15 -9.01
CA THR A 54 10.67 -1.47 -9.20
C THR A 54 11.72 -2.58 -9.06
N ALA A 55 12.94 -2.31 -9.54
CA ALA A 55 14.05 -3.26 -9.41
C ALA A 55 14.40 -3.53 -7.94
N THR A 56 14.42 -2.48 -7.11
CA THR A 56 14.69 -2.61 -5.68
C THR A 56 13.62 -3.44 -4.98
N MET A 57 12.34 -3.17 -5.28
CA MET A 57 11.24 -3.94 -4.72
C MET A 57 11.30 -5.40 -5.14
N ALA A 58 11.54 -5.65 -6.43
CA ALA A 58 11.63 -7.01 -6.95
C ALA A 58 12.74 -7.80 -6.27
N LYS A 59 13.90 -7.18 -6.09
CA LYS A 59 15.04 -7.81 -5.44
C LYS A 59 14.75 -8.14 -3.98
N ASN A 60 14.17 -7.20 -3.24
CA ASN A 60 13.91 -7.38 -1.81
C ASN A 60 12.78 -8.36 -1.54
N LEU A 61 11.76 -8.38 -2.38
CA LEU A 61 10.58 -9.22 -2.20
C LEU A 61 10.68 -10.56 -2.93
N HIS A 62 11.74 -10.77 -3.70
CA HIS A 62 11.97 -12.00 -4.48
C HIS A 62 10.87 -12.26 -5.52
N TYR A 63 10.38 -11.21 -6.14
CA TYR A 63 9.46 -11.27 -7.26
C TYR A 63 10.13 -10.70 -8.51
N CYS A 64 9.63 -11.06 -9.68
CA CYS A 64 10.09 -10.39 -10.90
C CYS A 64 9.45 -9.01 -11.02
N ARG A 65 10.06 -8.14 -11.82
CA ARG A 65 9.60 -6.75 -11.99
C ARG A 65 8.15 -6.67 -12.49
N ASN A 66 7.78 -7.54 -13.41
CA ASN A 66 6.42 -7.56 -13.96
C ASN A 66 5.40 -7.91 -12.89
N THR A 67 5.73 -8.84 -12.01
CA THR A 67 4.87 -9.22 -10.90
C THR A 67 4.69 -8.05 -9.92
N VAL A 68 5.79 -7.38 -9.58
CA VAL A 68 5.73 -6.19 -8.71
C VAL A 68 4.85 -5.12 -9.34
N ALA A 69 5.02 -4.86 -10.64
CA ALA A 69 4.22 -3.87 -11.35
C ALA A 69 2.72 -4.22 -11.33
N SER A 70 2.40 -5.52 -11.47
CA SER A 70 1.01 -5.98 -11.39
C SER A 70 0.41 -5.73 -10.00
N TYR A 71 1.17 -6.01 -8.96
CA TYR A 71 0.71 -5.77 -7.59
C TYR A 71 0.55 -4.28 -7.29
N VAL A 72 1.45 -3.45 -7.81
CA VAL A 72 1.33 -1.99 -7.68
C VAL A 72 0.03 -1.50 -8.33
N ARG A 73 -0.28 -1.98 -9.54
CA ARG A 73 -1.54 -1.62 -10.20
C ARG A 73 -2.75 -2.06 -9.40
N LEU A 74 -2.70 -3.26 -8.83
CA LEU A 74 -3.80 -3.76 -8.02
C LEU A 74 -4.04 -2.88 -6.79
N LEU A 75 -2.97 -2.50 -6.10
CA LEU A 75 -3.07 -1.61 -4.95
C LEU A 75 -3.63 -0.24 -5.35
N GLU A 76 -3.22 0.27 -6.51
CA GLU A 76 -3.70 1.53 -7.04
C GLU A 76 -5.19 1.45 -7.40
N GLU A 77 -5.62 0.37 -8.05
CA GLU A 77 -7.03 0.13 -8.37
C GLU A 77 -7.91 0.03 -7.14
N ARG A 78 -7.38 -0.53 -6.06
CA ARG A 78 -8.11 -0.63 -4.79
C ARG A 78 -8.08 0.67 -3.99
N GLY A 79 -7.35 1.69 -4.46
CA GLY A 79 -7.29 2.99 -3.80
C GLY A 79 -6.36 3.05 -2.61
N LEU A 80 -5.51 2.04 -2.42
CA LEU A 80 -4.58 2.00 -1.30
C LEU A 80 -3.36 2.89 -1.49
N ILE A 81 -2.96 3.10 -2.74
CA ILE A 81 -1.83 3.94 -3.09
C ILE A 81 -2.17 4.78 -4.32
N VAL A 82 -1.45 5.88 -4.46
CA VAL A 82 -1.46 6.71 -5.68
C VAL A 82 -0.05 6.77 -6.20
N THR A 83 0.12 6.62 -7.49
CA THR A 83 1.44 6.68 -8.14
C THR A 83 1.53 7.90 -9.02
N GLU A 84 2.71 8.52 -9.03
CA GLU A 84 3.00 9.65 -9.90
C GLU A 84 4.35 9.43 -10.58
N HIS A 85 4.44 9.79 -11.83
CA HIS A 85 5.70 9.72 -12.56
C HIS A 85 6.58 10.89 -12.17
N THR A 86 7.83 10.59 -11.79
CA THR A 86 8.82 11.62 -11.54
C THR A 86 9.70 11.78 -12.78
N LYS A 87 10.14 13.00 -13.02
CA LYS A 87 11.06 13.30 -14.13
C LYS A 87 12.39 13.77 -13.56
N ILE A 88 13.46 13.15 -14.01
CA ILE A 88 14.82 13.52 -13.62
C ILE A 88 15.46 14.24 -14.81
N ILE A 89 16.07 15.38 -14.53
CA ILE A 89 16.86 16.10 -15.53
C ILE A 89 18.30 15.64 -15.36
N THR A 90 18.86 15.00 -16.38
CA THR A 90 20.25 14.57 -16.37
C THR A 90 21.19 15.76 -16.53
N LYS A 91 22.51 15.54 -16.26
CA LYS A 91 23.51 16.60 -16.43
C LYS A 91 23.56 17.16 -17.85
N ASN A 92 23.10 16.40 -18.84
CA ASN A 92 23.04 16.82 -20.23
C ASN A 92 21.72 17.52 -20.59
N GLY A 93 20.87 17.80 -19.63
CA GLY A 93 19.58 18.45 -19.86
C GLY A 93 18.50 17.55 -20.43
N ILE A 94 18.76 16.25 -20.52
CA ILE A 94 17.79 15.28 -21.03
C ILE A 94 16.82 14.90 -19.91
N LYS A 95 15.53 15.04 -20.16
CA LYS A 95 14.49 14.60 -19.22
C LYS A 95 14.34 13.09 -19.32
N LYS A 96 14.56 12.37 -18.22
CA LYS A 96 14.32 10.93 -18.12
C LYS A 96 13.23 10.68 -17.09
N ASN A 97 12.47 9.60 -17.29
CA ASN A 97 11.52 9.16 -16.28
C ASN A 97 12.31 8.62 -15.08
N GLY A 98 12.03 9.17 -13.90
CA GLY A 98 12.58 8.66 -12.66
C GLY A 98 11.72 7.54 -12.10
N SER A 99 12.05 7.11 -10.88
CA SER A 99 11.24 6.15 -10.15
C SER A 99 9.85 6.73 -9.89
N LEU A 100 8.83 5.86 -9.82
CA LEU A 100 7.49 6.30 -9.47
C LEU A 100 7.47 6.82 -8.03
N LEU A 101 6.75 7.89 -7.83
CA LEU A 101 6.46 8.38 -6.49
C LEU A 101 5.18 7.73 -6.00
N TYR A 102 5.27 7.03 -4.88
CA TYR A 102 4.13 6.34 -4.28
C TYR A 102 3.62 7.14 -3.09
N THR A 103 2.33 7.41 -3.07
CA THR A 103 1.67 8.04 -1.94
C THR A 103 0.73 7.01 -1.32
N ILE A 104 0.92 6.73 -0.05
CA ILE A 104 0.09 5.77 0.68
C ILE A 104 -1.14 6.51 1.18
N ILE A 105 -2.33 6.01 0.84
CA ILE A 105 -3.59 6.56 1.32
C ILE A 105 -3.90 5.93 2.68
N PRO A 106 -4.27 6.71 3.70
CA PRO A 106 -4.66 6.14 4.98
C PRO A 106 -5.78 5.12 4.82
N LEU A 107 -5.61 3.93 5.39
CA LEU A 107 -6.59 2.84 5.24
C LEU A 107 -7.97 3.22 5.75
N GLN A 108 -8.04 4.09 6.75
CA GLN A 108 -9.31 4.57 7.26
C GLN A 108 -10.12 5.28 6.17
N GLU A 109 -9.47 6.14 5.38
CA GLU A 109 -10.13 6.83 4.26
C GLU A 109 -10.59 5.85 3.20
N VAL A 110 -9.77 4.85 2.89
CA VAL A 110 -10.10 3.82 1.91
C VAL A 110 -11.31 3.01 2.37
N MET A 111 -11.35 2.64 3.64
CA MET A 111 -12.46 1.88 4.21
C MET A 111 -13.76 2.67 4.21
N GLU A 112 -13.72 3.95 4.55
CA GLU A 112 -14.88 4.82 4.51
C GLU A 112 -15.48 4.88 3.10
N HIS A 113 -14.64 5.05 2.10
CA HIS A 113 -15.07 5.07 0.71
C HIS A 113 -15.68 3.73 0.29
N HIS A 114 -15.07 2.63 0.71
CA HIS A 114 -15.57 1.29 0.42
C HIS A 114 -16.95 1.06 1.03
N TYR A 115 -17.16 1.48 2.27
CA TYR A 115 -18.44 1.37 2.95
C TYR A 115 -19.50 2.24 2.28
N GLU A 116 -19.16 3.44 1.86
CA GLU A 116 -20.07 4.29 1.11
C GLU A 116 -20.54 3.63 -0.18
N GLN A 117 -19.62 3.02 -0.92
CA GLN A 117 -19.96 2.33 -2.16
C GLN A 117 -20.90 1.15 -1.90
N GLN A 118 -20.66 0.38 -0.84
CA GLN A 118 -21.54 -0.72 -0.45
C GLN A 118 -22.92 -0.22 -0.06
N PHE A 119 -22.97 0.83 0.71
CA PHE A 119 -24.23 1.44 1.16
C PHE A 119 -25.04 1.93 -0.04
N ASN A 120 -24.43 2.64 -0.95
CA ASN A 120 -25.07 3.14 -2.16
C ASN A 120 -25.60 1.99 -3.03
N ALA A 121 -24.85 0.91 -3.14
CA ALA A 121 -25.30 -0.27 -3.89
C ALA A 121 -26.54 -0.90 -3.25
N LEU A 122 -26.59 -0.97 -1.91
CA LEU A 122 -27.75 -1.48 -1.17
C LEU A 122 -28.97 -0.59 -1.37
N GLU A 123 -28.81 0.71 -1.33
CA GLU A 123 -29.91 1.66 -1.57
C GLU A 123 -30.48 1.49 -2.97
N ARG A 124 -29.63 1.37 -4.00
CA ARG A 124 -30.07 1.16 -5.37
C ARG A 124 -30.85 -0.13 -5.51
N THR A 125 -30.41 -1.19 -4.85
CA THR A 125 -31.11 -2.48 -4.86
C THR A 125 -32.50 -2.35 -4.22
N THR A 126 -32.59 -1.64 -3.11
CA THR A 126 -33.84 -1.41 -2.41
C THR A 126 -34.83 -0.62 -3.27
N GLU A 127 -34.38 0.43 -3.94
CA GLU A 127 -35.18 1.24 -4.84
C GLU A 127 -35.74 0.43 -6.01
N ARG A 128 -34.91 -0.48 -6.58
CA ARG A 128 -35.34 -1.34 -7.68
C ARG A 128 -36.44 -2.33 -7.30
N ARG A 129 -36.53 -2.69 -6.02
CA ARG A 129 -37.51 -3.66 -5.54
C ARG A 129 -38.87 -3.05 -5.21
N LYS A 130 -38.97 -1.72 -5.21
CA LYS A 130 -40.23 -1.03 -4.96
C LYS A 130 -41.16 -1.08 -6.19
#